data_1cbed162f33548f2d7723b5260ecd843
#
_entry.id   1cbed162f33548f2d7723b5260ecd843
#
_cell.length_a   1.000
_cell.length_b   1.000
_cell.length_c   1.000
_cell.angle_alpha   90.00
_cell.angle_beta   90.00
_cell.angle_gamma   90.00
#
_symmetry.space_group_name_H-M   'P 1'
#
loop_
_entity.id
_entity.type
_entity.pdbx_description
1 polymer ?
#
loop_
_entity_poly.entity_id
_entity_poly.type
_entity_poly.pdbx_seq_one_letter_code
_entity_poly.pdbx_strand_id
1 'polypeptide(L)'
;MLHALLLTLSLSSQTAGPIDITEQELTQYVNQKAKYQQQYGLPGLFDVDLNIDAMQVRLGRQKANMAQVLSNGHFTLTLPGQPAVDGTITADFEAKPRYHLQNGAIYLDNFTLTSYQIKPATVQEQFAPLVGYLVQGLQSRLEQQPAYVLNTKDKEQLWLKQHVTRFELLPGKLRLHTDK
;
A
#
# COMPACT_ATOMS: atom_id res chain seq x y z
N MET A 1 17.50 3.23 -17.34
CA MET A 1 18.43 3.08 -16.21
C MET A 1 17.59 3.06 -14.95
N LEU A 2 17.42 1.86 -14.36
CA LEU A 2 16.67 1.67 -13.11
C LEU A 2 17.58 2.15 -11.98
N HIS A 3 17.28 3.29 -11.39
CA HIS A 3 17.85 3.64 -10.09
C HIS A 3 17.10 2.82 -9.04
N ALA A 4 17.73 1.73 -8.63
CA ALA A 4 17.36 1.05 -7.40
C ALA A 4 17.51 2.06 -6.28
N LEU A 5 16.39 2.43 -5.65
CA LEU A 5 16.44 3.22 -4.44
C LEU A 5 16.97 2.32 -3.35
N LEU A 6 18.22 2.52 -3.05
CA LEU A 6 18.83 2.08 -1.82
C LEU A 6 18.04 2.71 -0.67
N LEU A 7 17.26 1.90 0.04
CA LEU A 7 17.12 2.10 1.46
C LEU A 7 18.57 2.07 1.97
N THR A 8 19.19 3.21 2.10
CA THR A 8 20.48 3.32 2.78
C THR A 8 20.21 3.11 4.27
N LEU A 9 19.93 1.85 4.61
CA LEU A 9 20.16 1.36 5.95
C LEU A 9 21.67 1.48 6.14
N SER A 10 22.09 2.57 6.78
CA SER A 10 23.47 2.72 7.24
C SER A 10 23.72 1.60 8.24
N LEU A 11 24.07 0.42 7.73
CA LEU A 11 24.60 -0.69 8.52
C LEU A 11 26.01 -0.32 9.01
N SER A 12 26.06 0.67 9.91
CA SER A 12 27.24 0.88 10.74
C SER A 12 27.30 -0.27 11.72
N SER A 13 28.25 -1.18 11.45
CA SER A 13 28.71 -2.29 12.30
C SER A 13 27.63 -3.34 12.64
N GLN A 14 27.87 -4.55 12.20
CA GLN A 14 27.17 -5.80 12.48
C GLN A 14 26.94 -6.04 13.99
N THR A 15 25.95 -5.37 14.55
CA THR A 15 25.40 -5.75 15.83
C THR A 15 24.04 -6.36 15.54
N ALA A 16 23.89 -7.65 15.86
CA ALA A 16 22.63 -8.34 15.88
C ALA A 16 21.64 -7.57 16.77
N GLY A 17 20.72 -6.84 16.16
CA GLY A 17 19.74 -6.02 16.83
C GLY A 17 18.52 -5.81 15.96
N PRO A 18 17.39 -5.38 16.53
CA PRO A 18 16.20 -5.12 15.75
C PRO A 18 16.44 -3.98 14.76
N ILE A 19 15.88 -4.15 13.55
CA ILE A 19 15.91 -3.14 12.48
C ILE A 19 14.55 -2.44 12.48
N ASP A 20 14.56 -1.13 12.63
CA ASP A 20 13.34 -0.32 12.59
C ASP A 20 13.20 0.33 11.20
N ILE A 21 12.02 0.20 10.62
CA ILE A 21 11.59 0.88 9.38
C ILE A 21 10.53 1.89 9.77
N THR A 22 10.77 3.16 9.53
CA THR A 22 9.88 4.26 9.93
C THR A 22 8.71 4.45 8.98
N GLU A 23 7.64 5.10 9.44
CA GLU A 23 6.52 5.52 8.59
C GLU A 23 6.98 6.39 7.42
N GLN A 24 7.99 7.24 7.64
CA GLN A 24 8.53 8.12 6.62
C GLN A 24 9.20 7.31 5.50
N GLU A 25 10.02 6.33 5.84
CA GLU A 25 10.68 5.44 4.87
C GLU A 25 9.65 4.64 4.07
N LEU A 26 8.63 4.09 4.74
CA LEU A 26 7.54 3.39 4.07
C LEU A 26 6.72 4.32 3.16
N THR A 27 6.44 5.53 3.63
CA THR A 27 5.73 6.55 2.82
C THR A 27 6.53 6.91 1.57
N GLN A 28 7.83 7.11 1.68
CA GLN A 28 8.70 7.36 0.53
C GLN A 28 8.71 6.17 -0.42
N TYR A 29 8.82 4.95 0.11
CA TYR A 29 8.81 3.73 -0.68
C TYR A 29 7.51 3.57 -1.48
N VAL A 30 6.34 3.68 -0.84
CA VAL A 30 5.07 3.53 -1.54
C VAL A 30 4.87 4.61 -2.59
N ASN A 31 5.25 5.87 -2.33
CA ASN A 31 5.12 6.95 -3.31
C ASN A 31 6.04 6.79 -4.53
N GLN A 32 7.18 6.16 -4.37
CA GLN A 32 8.06 5.86 -5.52
C GLN A 32 7.52 4.71 -6.36
N LYS A 33 6.80 3.78 -5.75
CA LYS A 33 6.12 2.67 -6.43
C LYS A 33 4.73 3.06 -6.94
N ALA A 34 4.11 4.08 -6.35
CA ALA A 34 2.73 4.50 -6.57
C ALA A 34 2.46 5.31 -7.83
N LYS A 35 3.40 5.40 -8.77
CA LYS A 35 3.04 5.81 -10.13
C LYS A 35 2.19 4.73 -10.80
N TYR A 36 1.10 4.36 -10.11
CA TYR A 36 0.17 3.36 -10.59
C TYR A 36 -1.00 4.04 -11.29
N GLN A 37 -0.94 4.01 -12.58
CA GLN A 37 -2.14 4.08 -13.38
C GLN A 37 -2.78 2.70 -13.33
N GLN A 38 -3.99 2.60 -12.80
CA GLN A 38 -4.74 1.34 -12.76
C GLN A 38 -6.09 1.54 -13.39
N GLN A 39 -6.43 0.63 -14.27
CA GLN A 39 -7.74 0.55 -14.89
C GLN A 39 -8.58 -0.49 -14.14
N TYR A 40 -9.73 -0.07 -13.70
CA TYR A 40 -10.74 -0.92 -13.09
C TYR A 40 -12.01 -0.83 -13.89
N GLY A 41 -12.66 -1.94 -14.18
CA GLY A 41 -13.90 -1.89 -14.93
C GLY A 41 -14.62 -3.23 -14.96
N LEU A 42 -15.91 -3.15 -15.22
CA LEU A 42 -16.74 -4.27 -15.61
C LEU A 42 -17.23 -4.00 -17.03
N PRO A 43 -16.84 -4.83 -18.02
CA PRO A 43 -17.22 -4.60 -19.41
C PRO A 43 -18.72 -4.36 -19.58
N GLY A 44 -19.09 -3.26 -20.22
CA GLY A 44 -20.48 -2.86 -20.45
C GLY A 44 -21.19 -2.19 -19.28
N LEU A 45 -20.53 -2.02 -18.11
CA LEU A 45 -21.10 -1.37 -16.93
C LEU A 45 -20.37 -0.08 -16.54
N PHE A 46 -19.06 -0.12 -16.40
CA PHE A 46 -18.24 1.04 -16.11
C PHE A 46 -16.77 0.78 -16.40
N ASP A 47 -16.02 1.86 -16.58
CA ASP A 47 -14.55 1.87 -16.64
C ASP A 47 -14.04 3.03 -15.78
N VAL A 48 -12.99 2.79 -14.99
CA VAL A 48 -12.33 3.78 -14.13
C VAL A 48 -10.83 3.74 -14.35
N ASP A 49 -10.29 4.81 -14.88
CA ASP A 49 -8.86 5.07 -14.93
C ASP A 49 -8.46 5.82 -13.66
N LEU A 50 -7.76 5.15 -12.75
CA LEU A 50 -7.34 5.71 -11.46
C LEU A 50 -5.84 5.96 -11.45
N ASN A 51 -5.46 7.19 -11.09
CA ASN A 51 -4.07 7.58 -10.85
C ASN A 51 -3.91 8.01 -9.39
N ILE A 52 -3.02 7.35 -8.67
CA ILE A 52 -2.68 7.71 -7.30
C ILE A 52 -1.54 8.72 -7.33
N ASP A 53 -1.79 9.92 -6.78
CA ASP A 53 -0.83 11.02 -6.76
C ASP A 53 0.11 10.95 -5.56
N ALA A 54 -0.44 10.61 -4.39
CA ALA A 54 0.34 10.45 -3.16
C ALA A 54 -0.32 9.48 -2.18
N MET A 55 0.52 8.83 -1.38
CA MET A 55 0.12 8.01 -0.23
C MET A 55 0.92 8.41 1.01
N GLN A 56 0.31 8.28 2.18
CA GLN A 56 0.96 8.43 3.49
C GLN A 56 0.67 7.18 4.32
N VAL A 57 1.73 6.55 4.83
CA VAL A 57 1.62 5.39 5.71
C VAL A 57 1.69 5.84 7.16
N ARG A 58 0.82 5.30 8.00
CA ARG A 58 0.83 5.46 9.47
C ARG A 58 0.76 4.07 10.11
N LEU A 59 1.55 3.85 11.14
CA LEU A 59 1.71 2.53 11.77
C LEU A 59 1.32 2.59 13.25
N GLY A 60 0.39 1.72 13.66
CA GLY A 60 0.06 1.47 15.06
C GLY A 60 -0.40 2.68 15.89
N ARG A 61 -0.76 3.81 15.27
CA ARG A 61 -1.07 5.06 15.98
C ARG A 61 -2.49 5.09 16.53
N GLN A 62 -3.46 4.62 15.76
CA GLN A 62 -4.87 4.61 16.20
C GLN A 62 -5.26 3.25 16.76
N LYS A 63 -4.79 2.19 16.12
CA LYS A 63 -5.02 0.80 16.56
C LYS A 63 -3.71 0.05 16.56
N ALA A 64 -3.43 -0.67 17.64
CA ALA A 64 -2.27 -1.56 17.72
C ALA A 64 -2.31 -2.60 16.58
N ASN A 65 -1.15 -2.88 16.01
CA ASN A 65 -0.97 -3.83 14.92
C ASN A 65 -1.71 -3.51 13.59
N MET A 66 -2.19 -2.28 13.43
CA MET A 66 -2.83 -1.83 12.19
C MET A 66 -1.98 -0.77 11.51
N ALA A 67 -1.85 -0.90 10.20
CA ALA A 67 -1.33 0.14 9.33
C ALA A 67 -2.50 0.91 8.73
N GLN A 68 -2.32 2.22 8.56
CA GLN A 68 -3.24 3.09 7.83
C GLN A 68 -2.53 3.64 6.62
N VAL A 69 -3.23 3.72 5.50
CA VAL A 69 -2.76 4.36 4.27
C VAL A 69 -3.77 5.41 3.88
N LEU A 70 -3.33 6.68 3.93
CA LEU A 70 -4.08 7.80 3.40
C LEU A 70 -3.61 8.01 1.97
N SER A 71 -4.54 8.02 1.03
CA SER A 71 -4.24 8.20 -0.39
C SER A 71 -5.03 9.35 -0.98
N ASN A 72 -4.44 10.02 -1.95
CA ASN A 72 -5.13 10.95 -2.83
C ASN A 72 -4.76 10.65 -4.28
N GLY A 73 -5.70 10.94 -5.17
CA GLY A 73 -5.55 10.67 -6.58
C GLY A 73 -6.62 11.35 -7.42
N HIS A 74 -6.51 11.15 -8.71
CA HIS A 74 -7.51 11.57 -9.68
C HIS A 74 -7.93 10.35 -10.53
N PHE A 75 -9.13 10.43 -11.06
CA PHE A 75 -9.68 9.37 -11.87
C PHE A 75 -10.56 9.93 -13.00
N THR A 76 -10.70 9.12 -14.04
CA THR A 76 -11.70 9.32 -15.10
C THR A 76 -12.67 8.16 -15.02
N LEU A 77 -13.97 8.47 -14.86
CA LEU A 77 -15.07 7.50 -14.86
C LEU A 77 -15.77 7.54 -16.22
N THR A 78 -15.91 6.39 -16.85
CA THR A 78 -16.68 6.22 -18.09
C THR A 78 -17.85 5.28 -17.84
N LEU A 79 -19.07 5.77 -18.09
CA LEU A 79 -20.30 4.98 -18.02
C LEU A 79 -20.88 4.82 -19.43
N PRO A 80 -21.52 3.68 -19.76
CA PRO A 80 -22.11 3.45 -21.07
C PRO A 80 -23.12 4.52 -21.45
N GLY A 81 -22.94 5.11 -22.64
CA GLY A 81 -23.84 6.15 -23.17
C GLY A 81 -23.73 7.51 -22.49
N GLN A 82 -22.76 7.71 -21.61
CA GLN A 82 -22.50 9.00 -20.96
C GLN A 82 -21.09 9.52 -21.33
N PRO A 83 -20.87 10.84 -21.32
CA PRO A 83 -19.54 11.39 -21.45
C PRO A 83 -18.68 10.99 -20.25
N ALA A 84 -17.38 10.80 -20.47
CA ALA A 84 -16.42 10.54 -19.40
C ALA A 84 -16.39 11.72 -18.41
N VAL A 85 -16.20 11.40 -17.12
CA VAL A 85 -16.21 12.39 -16.03
C VAL A 85 -14.94 12.26 -15.23
N ASP A 86 -14.24 13.39 -15.03
CA ASP A 86 -13.04 13.47 -14.22
C ASP A 86 -13.37 13.83 -12.77
N GLY A 87 -12.64 13.24 -11.85
CA GLY A 87 -12.77 13.52 -10.43
C GLY A 87 -11.47 13.35 -9.66
N THR A 88 -11.47 13.83 -8.43
CA THR A 88 -10.42 13.56 -7.45
C THR A 88 -10.96 12.72 -6.31
N ILE A 89 -10.12 11.87 -5.77
CA ILE A 89 -10.47 11.00 -4.65
C ILE A 89 -9.42 11.12 -3.54
N THR A 90 -9.91 11.25 -2.30
CA THR A 90 -9.11 10.94 -1.11
C THR A 90 -9.70 9.71 -0.46
N ALA A 91 -8.87 8.78 -0.02
CA ALA A 91 -9.33 7.55 0.60
C ALA A 91 -8.38 7.10 1.70
N ASP A 92 -8.95 6.67 2.81
CA ASP A 92 -8.23 6.15 3.97
C ASP A 92 -8.51 4.66 4.10
N PHE A 93 -7.45 3.89 4.20
CA PHE A 93 -7.52 2.44 4.35
C PHE A 93 -6.85 2.00 5.64
N GLU A 94 -7.35 0.92 6.20
CA GLU A 94 -6.71 0.18 7.29
C GLU A 94 -6.41 -1.24 6.84
N ALA A 95 -5.28 -1.78 7.29
CA ALA A 95 -4.93 -3.18 7.09
C ALA A 95 -4.02 -3.67 8.21
N LYS A 96 -4.00 -4.98 8.45
CA LYS A 96 -3.06 -5.62 9.35
C LYS A 96 -1.89 -6.20 8.55
N PRO A 97 -0.69 -5.61 8.60
CA PRO A 97 0.47 -6.18 7.95
C PRO A 97 0.86 -7.51 8.60
N ARG A 98 1.15 -8.50 7.77
CA ARG A 98 1.63 -9.81 8.18
C ARG A 98 2.85 -10.19 7.35
N TYR A 99 3.96 -10.43 8.03
CA TYR A 99 5.19 -10.89 7.40
C TYR A 99 5.22 -12.42 7.30
N HIS A 100 5.52 -12.93 6.13
CA HIS A 100 5.64 -14.34 5.87
C HIS A 100 7.12 -14.71 5.76
N LEU A 101 7.65 -15.37 6.80
CA LEU A 101 9.08 -15.67 6.96
C LEU A 101 9.66 -16.47 5.78
N GLN A 102 8.93 -17.45 5.24
CA GLN A 102 9.46 -18.35 4.22
C GLN A 102 9.76 -17.66 2.90
N ASN A 103 8.92 -16.71 2.48
CA ASN A 103 9.09 -16.03 1.19
C ASN A 103 9.58 -14.58 1.32
N GLY A 104 9.71 -14.06 2.55
CA GLY A 104 10.16 -12.69 2.79
C GLY A 104 9.15 -11.66 2.27
N ALA A 105 7.86 -11.95 2.41
CA ALA A 105 6.79 -11.14 1.86
C ALA A 105 5.88 -10.55 2.95
N ILE A 106 5.34 -9.36 2.69
CA ILE A 106 4.35 -8.69 3.54
C ILE A 106 3.01 -8.77 2.84
N TYR A 107 2.03 -9.35 3.52
CA TYR A 107 0.61 -9.38 3.14
C TYR A 107 -0.17 -8.38 3.98
N LEU A 108 -1.31 -7.95 3.47
CA LEU A 108 -2.22 -7.04 4.16
C LEU A 108 -3.54 -7.78 4.43
N ASP A 109 -3.69 -8.24 5.67
CA ASP A 109 -4.92 -8.89 6.12
C ASP A 109 -5.93 -7.83 6.57
N ASN A 110 -7.23 -8.15 6.52
CA ASN A 110 -8.32 -7.28 6.97
C ASN A 110 -8.30 -5.88 6.33
N PHE A 111 -7.96 -5.81 5.05
CA PHE A 111 -7.98 -4.55 4.30
C PHE A 111 -9.39 -3.95 4.30
N THR A 112 -9.51 -2.71 4.74
CA THR A 112 -10.80 -2.01 4.87
C THR A 112 -10.67 -0.56 4.45
N LEU A 113 -11.60 -0.08 3.62
CA LEU A 113 -11.78 1.35 3.36
C LEU A 113 -12.50 1.96 4.56
N THR A 114 -11.85 2.89 5.26
CA THR A 114 -12.40 3.54 6.47
C THR A 114 -13.11 4.84 6.17
N SER A 115 -12.63 5.58 5.19
CA SER A 115 -13.28 6.79 4.68
C SER A 115 -12.89 7.08 3.25
N TYR A 116 -13.73 7.81 2.53
CA TYR A 116 -13.38 8.37 1.23
C TYR A 116 -14.16 9.67 0.95
N GLN A 117 -13.60 10.50 0.12
CA GLN A 117 -14.23 11.71 -0.41
C GLN A 117 -13.91 11.85 -1.89
N ILE A 118 -14.93 12.15 -2.67
CA ILE A 118 -14.81 12.39 -4.11
C ILE A 118 -15.24 13.82 -4.41
N LYS A 119 -14.57 14.47 -5.33
CA LYS A 119 -14.90 15.80 -5.84
C LYS A 119 -14.92 15.79 -7.38
N PRO A 120 -15.82 16.56 -8.00
CA PRO A 120 -16.91 17.33 -7.37
C PRO A 120 -18.03 16.42 -6.82
N ALA A 121 -18.93 16.97 -5.99
CA ALA A 121 -20.00 16.21 -5.33
C ALA A 121 -20.94 15.50 -6.33
N THR A 122 -21.18 16.08 -7.49
CA THR A 122 -21.97 15.47 -8.57
C THR A 122 -21.39 14.17 -9.09
N VAL A 123 -20.06 14.04 -9.11
CA VAL A 123 -19.36 12.80 -9.48
C VAL A 123 -19.41 11.79 -8.36
N GLN A 124 -19.41 12.24 -7.10
CA GLN A 124 -19.51 11.36 -5.94
C GLN A 124 -20.82 10.54 -5.98
N GLU A 125 -21.94 11.13 -6.35
CA GLU A 125 -23.23 10.41 -6.45
C GLU A 125 -23.19 9.30 -7.50
N GLN A 126 -22.51 9.53 -8.63
CA GLN A 126 -22.34 8.53 -9.69
C GLN A 126 -21.34 7.43 -9.30
N PHE A 127 -20.30 7.80 -8.56
CA PHE A 127 -19.22 6.89 -8.18
C PHE A 127 -19.56 6.02 -6.95
N ALA A 128 -20.40 6.52 -6.03
CA ALA A 128 -20.72 5.85 -4.78
C ALA A 128 -21.17 4.37 -4.92
N PRO A 129 -22.03 4.01 -5.91
CA PRO A 129 -22.41 2.61 -6.11
C PRO A 129 -21.26 1.70 -6.52
N LEU A 130 -20.20 2.26 -7.10
CA LEU A 130 -19.05 1.51 -7.62
C LEU A 130 -17.98 1.24 -6.56
N VAL A 131 -17.95 2.05 -5.49
CA VAL A 131 -16.93 1.96 -4.43
C VAL A 131 -16.85 0.56 -3.83
N GLY A 132 -17.99 -0.07 -3.56
CA GLY A 132 -18.04 -1.43 -3.01
C GLY A 132 -17.34 -2.46 -3.92
N TYR A 133 -17.54 -2.40 -5.22
CA TYR A 133 -16.90 -3.28 -6.19
C TYR A 133 -15.38 -3.05 -6.26
N LEU A 134 -14.96 -1.79 -6.27
CA LEU A 134 -13.55 -1.43 -6.32
C LEU A 134 -12.80 -1.90 -5.07
N VAL A 135 -13.40 -1.66 -3.89
CA VAL A 135 -12.83 -2.10 -2.61
C VAL A 135 -12.75 -3.62 -2.54
N GLN A 136 -13.80 -4.33 -2.93
CA GLN A 136 -13.81 -5.80 -2.94
C GLN A 136 -12.76 -6.37 -3.90
N GLY A 137 -12.61 -5.79 -5.08
CA GLY A 137 -11.58 -6.19 -6.04
C GLY A 137 -10.16 -5.98 -5.49
N LEU A 138 -9.92 -4.82 -4.84
CA LEU A 138 -8.64 -4.51 -4.20
C LEU A 138 -8.36 -5.44 -3.02
N GLN A 139 -9.34 -5.69 -2.16
CA GLN A 139 -9.24 -6.62 -1.04
C GLN A 139 -8.86 -8.03 -1.50
N SER A 140 -9.60 -8.58 -2.46
CA SER A 140 -9.32 -9.92 -3.02
C SER A 140 -7.91 -10.01 -3.60
N ARG A 141 -7.40 -8.95 -4.23
CA ARG A 141 -6.05 -8.91 -4.75
C ARG A 141 -5.00 -8.89 -3.65
N LEU A 142 -5.19 -8.07 -2.61
CA LEU A 142 -4.25 -7.92 -1.50
C LEU A 142 -4.20 -9.15 -0.59
N GLU A 143 -5.30 -9.91 -0.50
CA GLU A 143 -5.34 -11.20 0.20
C GLU A 143 -4.54 -12.29 -0.54
N GLN A 144 -4.52 -12.25 -1.86
CA GLN A 144 -3.87 -13.26 -2.69
C GLN A 144 -2.42 -12.90 -3.07
N GLN A 145 -2.12 -11.63 -3.16
CA GLN A 145 -0.80 -11.13 -3.58
C GLN A 145 -0.15 -10.34 -2.47
N PRO A 146 1.16 -10.54 -2.23
CA PRO A 146 1.88 -9.74 -1.24
C PRO A 146 1.91 -8.27 -1.67
N ALA A 147 1.72 -7.39 -0.70
CA ALA A 147 1.91 -5.95 -0.89
C ALA A 147 3.39 -5.60 -1.12
N TYR A 148 4.30 -6.40 -0.57
CA TYR A 148 5.73 -6.26 -0.74
C TYR A 148 6.45 -7.62 -0.67
N VAL A 149 7.49 -7.79 -1.47
CA VAL A 149 8.38 -8.96 -1.42
C VAL A 149 9.82 -8.48 -1.37
N LEU A 150 10.60 -8.99 -0.43
CA LEU A 150 12.02 -8.71 -0.33
C LEU A 150 12.75 -9.12 -1.62
N ASN A 151 13.52 -8.18 -2.18
CA ASN A 151 14.28 -8.41 -3.40
C ASN A 151 15.56 -9.21 -3.10
N THR A 152 15.57 -10.48 -3.45
CA THR A 152 16.73 -11.38 -3.21
C THR A 152 17.95 -11.09 -4.07
N LYS A 153 17.86 -10.16 -5.05
CA LYS A 153 19.02 -9.67 -5.80
C LYS A 153 19.75 -8.55 -5.05
N ASP A 154 19.10 -7.94 -4.08
CA ASP A 154 19.68 -6.97 -3.16
C ASP A 154 20.27 -7.72 -1.96
N LYS A 155 21.55 -7.48 -1.66
CA LYS A 155 22.27 -8.21 -0.60
C LYS A 155 21.69 -7.97 0.80
N GLU A 156 21.26 -6.75 1.07
CA GLU A 156 20.68 -6.37 2.38
C GLU A 156 19.31 -7.00 2.56
N GLN A 157 18.45 -6.96 1.54
CA GLN A 157 17.14 -7.57 1.58
C GLN A 157 17.21 -9.11 1.59
N LEU A 158 18.20 -9.70 0.91
CA LEU A 158 18.47 -11.13 1.00
C LEU A 158 18.88 -11.52 2.42
N TRP A 159 19.76 -10.72 3.04
CA TRP A 159 20.16 -10.93 4.43
C TRP A 159 18.96 -10.83 5.38
N LEU A 160 18.11 -9.79 5.24
CA LEU A 160 16.87 -9.66 6.00
C LEU A 160 15.97 -10.89 5.86
N LYS A 161 15.76 -11.36 4.64
CA LYS A 161 14.95 -12.56 4.39
C LYS A 161 15.45 -13.79 5.14
N GLN A 162 16.78 -13.92 5.29
CA GLN A 162 17.41 -15.08 5.93
C GLN A 162 17.42 -14.99 7.46
N HIS A 163 17.45 -13.78 8.02
CA HIS A 163 17.71 -13.56 9.46
C HIS A 163 16.52 -12.98 10.23
N VAL A 164 15.47 -12.51 9.56
CA VAL A 164 14.28 -12.02 10.27
C VAL A 164 13.54 -13.19 10.90
N THR A 165 13.40 -13.13 12.22
CA THR A 165 12.71 -14.15 13.03
C THR A 165 11.33 -13.68 13.49
N ARG A 166 11.14 -12.37 13.66
CA ARG A 166 9.89 -11.78 14.12
C ARG A 166 9.68 -10.40 13.53
N PHE A 167 8.44 -10.11 13.21
CA PHE A 167 7.94 -8.84 12.73
C PHE A 167 7.01 -8.23 13.78
N GLU A 168 7.19 -6.95 14.09
CA GLU A 168 6.41 -6.25 15.09
C GLU A 168 6.04 -4.86 14.58
N LEU A 169 4.76 -4.52 14.68
CA LEU A 169 4.28 -3.20 14.33
C LEU A 169 4.10 -2.36 15.56
N LEU A 170 4.89 -1.31 15.67
CA LEU A 170 4.92 -0.36 16.78
C LEU A 170 4.36 1.01 16.33
N PRO A 171 3.95 1.87 17.24
CA PRO A 171 3.57 3.23 16.89
C PRO A 171 4.69 3.96 16.15
N GLY A 172 4.41 4.33 14.90
CA GLY A 172 5.33 5.08 14.05
C GLY A 172 6.41 4.27 13.35
N LYS A 173 6.50 2.97 13.55
CA LYS A 173 7.53 2.12 12.94
C LYS A 173 7.17 0.64 12.88
N LEU A 174 7.85 -0.02 11.99
CA LEU A 174 7.87 -1.46 11.83
C LEU A 174 9.21 -1.97 12.33
N ARG A 175 9.20 -2.96 13.20
CA ARG A 175 10.40 -3.56 13.77
C ARG A 175 10.59 -4.98 13.28
N LEU A 176 11.77 -5.24 12.71
CA LEU A 176 12.23 -6.56 12.32
C LEU A 176 13.24 -7.06 13.36
N HIS A 177 12.94 -8.16 14.00
CA HIS A 177 13.89 -8.84 14.89
C HIS A 177 14.66 -9.85 14.07
N THR A 178 15.98 -9.84 14.22
CA THR A 178 16.88 -10.76 13.52
C THR A 178 17.60 -11.66 14.51
N ASP A 179 17.90 -12.88 14.10
CA ASP A 179 18.87 -13.74 14.78
C ASP A 179 20.31 -13.30 14.45
N LYS A 180 21.24 -13.78 15.24
CA LYS A 180 22.67 -13.52 15.07
C LYS A 180 23.24 -14.35 13.92
#